data_09ce6242de43b8790ad52f3aaa778ab9
#
_entry.id   09ce6242de43b8790ad52f3aaa778ab9
#
_cell.length_a   1.000
_cell.length_b   1.000
_cell.length_c   1.000
_cell.angle_alpha   90.00
_cell.angle_beta   90.00
_cell.angle_gamma   90.00
#
_symmetry.space_group_name_H-M   'P 1'
#
loop_
_entity.id
_entity.type
_entity.pdbx_description
1 polymer ?
#
loop_
_entity_poly.entity_id
_entity_poly.type
_entity_poly.pdbx_seq_one_letter_code
_entity_poly.pdbx_strand_id
1 'polypeptide(L)'
;MLYILLALAFLSAATVVACTGFFTAWYWMILIFIGMWAGFFLVWVIIYTLWLLIGSFLISKKKEITKPNKFYNYFVTETMKLLLFFSRSKVHMVGAEKIPRDTKYLLVANHLSNFDPITCISQFGKNDLVFVSKPENFSLPIAGAW
;
A
#
# COMPACT_ATOMS: atom_id res chain seq x y z
N MET A 1 5.24 4.40 -1.46
CA MET A 1 5.35 3.57 -0.23
C MET A 1 6.60 2.71 -0.20
N LEU A 2 6.79 1.76 -1.15
CA LEU A 2 7.95 0.86 -1.14
C LEU A 2 9.29 1.58 -0.99
N TYR A 3 9.53 2.63 -1.77
CA TYR A 3 10.77 3.40 -1.71
C TYR A 3 11.01 4.07 -0.34
N ILE A 4 9.94 4.48 0.34
CA ILE A 4 10.05 5.06 1.69
C ILE A 4 10.48 3.98 2.68
N LEU A 5 9.88 2.79 2.64
CA LEU A 5 10.24 1.67 3.51
C LEU A 5 11.68 1.21 3.26
N LEU A 6 12.10 1.13 1.99
CA LEU A 6 13.47 0.80 1.64
C LEU A 6 14.46 1.86 2.13
N ALA A 7 14.13 3.15 2.00
CA ALA A 7 14.97 4.23 2.47
C ALA A 7 15.10 4.24 4.00
N LEU A 8 14.01 4.03 4.73
CA LEU A 8 14.03 3.92 6.19
C LEU A 8 14.87 2.74 6.67
N ALA A 9 14.72 1.58 6.02
CA ALA A 9 15.54 0.40 6.32
C ALA A 9 17.02 0.64 6.06
N PHE A 10 17.35 1.31 4.94
CA PHE A 10 18.72 1.66 4.60
C PHE A 10 19.34 2.62 5.63
N LEU A 11 18.64 3.69 5.98
CA LEU A 11 19.09 4.65 6.98
C LEU A 11 19.30 3.99 8.34
N SER A 12 18.37 3.12 8.77
CA SER A 12 18.50 2.38 10.03
C SER A 12 19.74 1.50 10.04
N ALA A 13 19.98 0.74 8.97
CA ALA A 13 21.14 -0.13 8.85
C ALA A 13 22.45 0.68 8.81
N ALA A 14 22.49 1.77 8.04
CA ALA A 14 23.66 2.63 7.94
C ALA A 14 24.03 3.26 9.29
N THR A 15 23.03 3.72 10.06
CA THR A 15 23.25 4.30 11.40
C THR A 15 23.85 3.27 12.35
N VAL A 16 23.33 2.04 12.38
CA VAL A 16 23.85 0.99 13.27
C VAL A 16 25.27 0.61 12.88
N VAL A 17 25.58 0.43 11.59
CA VAL A 17 26.96 0.14 11.14
C VAL A 17 27.91 1.26 11.51
N ALA A 18 27.50 2.52 11.33
CA ALA A 18 28.34 3.67 11.70
C ALA A 18 28.61 3.77 13.20
N CYS A 19 27.62 3.42 14.05
CA CYS A 19 27.77 3.50 15.51
C CYS A 19 28.54 2.34 16.12
N THR A 20 28.52 1.16 15.51
CA THR A 20 29.11 -0.05 16.12
C THR A 20 30.59 -0.25 15.83
N GLY A 21 31.15 0.44 14.83
CA GLY A 21 32.58 0.34 14.52
C GLY A 21 33.08 -1.08 14.20
N PHE A 22 32.22 -1.96 13.73
CA PHE A 22 32.46 -3.39 13.47
C PHE A 22 33.33 -3.61 12.21
N PHE A 23 34.60 -3.19 12.28
CA PHE A 23 35.53 -3.18 11.15
C PHE A 23 36.56 -4.31 11.24
N THR A 24 36.19 -5.55 11.01
CA THR A 24 37.20 -6.64 10.97
C THR A 24 37.62 -7.03 9.56
N ALA A 25 36.69 -7.06 8.59
CA ALA A 25 37.01 -7.27 7.19
C ALA A 25 35.87 -6.69 6.31
N TRP A 26 36.24 -6.04 5.21
CA TRP A 26 35.30 -5.30 4.36
C TRP A 26 34.13 -6.15 3.80
N TYR A 27 34.35 -7.42 3.48
CA TYR A 27 33.31 -8.30 2.96
C TYR A 27 32.29 -8.69 4.05
N TRP A 28 32.72 -8.86 5.31
CA TRP A 28 31.80 -9.06 6.43
C TRP A 28 30.92 -7.84 6.69
N MET A 29 31.47 -6.64 6.54
CA MET A 29 30.70 -5.40 6.67
C MET A 29 29.57 -5.34 5.64
N ILE A 30 29.83 -5.73 4.39
CA ILE A 30 28.80 -5.75 3.33
C ILE A 30 27.70 -6.76 3.69
N LEU A 31 28.07 -7.98 4.12
CA LEU A 31 27.09 -9.00 4.48
C LEU A 31 26.24 -8.59 5.68
N ILE A 32 26.87 -8.05 6.72
CA ILE A 32 26.16 -7.54 7.90
C ILE A 32 25.23 -6.39 7.51
N PHE A 33 25.70 -5.45 6.70
CA PHE A 33 24.89 -4.33 6.23
C PHE A 33 23.67 -4.80 5.44
N ILE A 34 23.84 -5.72 4.49
CA ILE A 34 22.75 -6.29 3.71
C ILE A 34 21.76 -7.03 4.62
N GLY A 35 22.25 -7.85 5.55
CA GLY A 35 21.41 -8.57 6.50
C GLY A 35 20.60 -7.64 7.40
N MET A 36 21.24 -6.60 7.93
CA MET A 36 20.58 -5.59 8.74
C MET A 36 19.56 -4.77 7.93
N TRP A 37 19.90 -4.38 6.71
CA TRP A 37 18.98 -3.67 5.83
C TRP A 37 17.73 -4.49 5.55
N ALA A 38 17.90 -5.79 5.20
CA ALA A 38 16.79 -6.70 5.00
C ALA A 38 15.95 -6.88 6.28
N GLY A 39 16.60 -7.03 7.43
CA GLY A 39 15.94 -7.12 8.73
C GLY A 39 15.12 -5.88 9.06
N PHE A 40 15.68 -4.69 8.93
CA PHE A 40 14.96 -3.44 9.14
C PHE A 40 13.83 -3.24 8.14
N PHE A 41 14.02 -3.64 6.89
CA PHE A 41 12.94 -3.60 5.90
C PHE A 41 11.75 -4.45 6.34
N LEU A 42 11.98 -5.68 6.81
CA LEU A 42 10.92 -6.54 7.36
C LEU A 42 10.23 -5.91 8.56
N VAL A 43 10.98 -5.34 9.49
CA VAL A 43 10.42 -4.62 10.65
C VAL A 43 9.50 -3.47 10.20
N TRP A 44 9.94 -2.66 9.25
CA TRP A 44 9.13 -1.57 8.71
C TRP A 44 7.86 -2.06 7.99
N VAL A 45 7.94 -3.19 7.27
CA VAL A 45 6.76 -3.83 6.65
C VAL A 45 5.77 -4.30 7.72
N ILE A 46 6.27 -4.91 8.80
CA ILE A 46 5.43 -5.34 9.93
C ILE A 46 4.75 -4.14 10.60
N ILE A 47 5.49 -3.08 10.91
CA ILE A 47 4.94 -1.85 11.50
C ILE A 47 3.86 -1.25 10.60
N TYR A 48 4.11 -1.20 9.30
CA TYR A 48 3.14 -0.70 8.33
C TYR A 48 1.86 -1.56 8.30
N THR A 49 2.01 -2.89 8.30
CA THR A 49 0.88 -3.82 8.32
C THR A 49 0.07 -3.70 9.61
N LEU A 50 0.74 -3.61 10.76
CA LEU A 50 0.08 -3.38 12.05
C LEU A 50 -0.66 -2.04 12.08
N TRP A 51 -0.07 -0.99 11.52
CA TRP A 51 -0.71 0.30 11.40
C TRP A 51 -2.00 0.24 10.55
N LEU A 52 -2.00 -0.47 9.42
CA LEU A 52 -3.20 -0.70 8.61
C LEU A 52 -4.27 -1.48 9.39
N LEU A 53 -3.88 -2.53 10.12
CA LEU A 53 -4.79 -3.32 10.96
C LEU A 53 -5.42 -2.45 12.06
N ILE A 54 -4.62 -1.74 12.83
CA ILE A 54 -5.09 -0.85 13.90
C ILE A 54 -6.02 0.22 13.31
N GLY A 55 -5.62 0.84 12.19
CA GLY A 55 -6.45 1.81 11.48
C GLY A 55 -7.82 1.24 11.09
N SER A 56 -7.87 -0.02 10.63
CA SER A 56 -9.12 -0.68 10.26
C SER A 56 -10.05 -0.92 11.46
N PHE A 57 -9.50 -1.17 12.64
CA PHE A 57 -10.30 -1.30 13.88
C PHE A 57 -10.83 0.04 14.39
N LEU A 58 -10.11 1.13 14.16
CA LEU A 58 -10.52 2.46 14.58
C LEU A 58 -11.62 3.05 13.68
N ILE A 59 -11.78 2.57 12.45
CA ILE A 59 -12.82 3.00 11.55
C ILE A 59 -14.16 2.40 12.00
N SER A 60 -15.09 3.27 12.38
CA SER A 60 -16.42 2.85 12.80
C SER A 60 -17.24 2.41 11.59
N LYS A 61 -17.52 1.11 11.49
CA LYS A 61 -18.37 0.52 10.43
C LYS A 61 -19.83 0.98 10.50
N LYS A 62 -20.25 1.59 11.61
CA LYS A 62 -21.64 2.06 11.83
C LYS A 62 -21.86 3.51 11.39
N LYS A 63 -20.79 4.25 11.14
CA LYS A 63 -20.88 5.67 10.78
C LYS A 63 -20.96 5.79 9.26
N GLU A 64 -22.00 6.40 8.78
CA GLU A 64 -22.12 6.75 7.37
C GLU A 64 -21.02 7.76 6.98
N ILE A 65 -20.15 7.34 6.07
CA ILE A 65 -19.02 8.17 5.63
C ILE A 65 -19.48 8.94 4.41
N THR A 66 -19.81 10.21 4.60
CA THR A 66 -20.29 11.09 3.53
C THR A 66 -19.15 11.75 2.74
N LYS A 67 -17.95 11.80 3.30
CA LYS A 67 -16.77 12.39 2.63
C LYS A 67 -15.57 11.45 2.77
N PRO A 68 -14.86 11.17 1.67
CA PRO A 68 -13.66 10.35 1.71
C PRO A 68 -12.56 11.04 2.51
N ASN A 69 -11.86 10.28 3.34
CA ASN A 69 -10.68 10.78 4.03
C ASN A 69 -9.48 10.65 3.09
N LYS A 70 -8.94 11.79 2.64
CA LYS A 70 -7.81 11.84 1.69
C LYS A 70 -6.56 11.09 2.17
N PHE A 71 -6.33 11.08 3.48
CA PHE A 71 -5.20 10.39 4.08
C PHE A 71 -5.34 8.87 3.90
N TYR A 72 -6.47 8.32 4.28
CA TYR A 72 -6.73 6.87 4.11
C TYR A 72 -6.77 6.48 2.63
N ASN A 73 -7.43 7.28 1.79
CA ASN A 73 -7.49 7.03 0.35
C ASN A 73 -6.10 6.95 -0.28
N TYR A 74 -5.18 7.86 0.11
CA TYR A 74 -3.79 7.81 -0.32
C TYR A 74 -3.12 6.49 0.06
N PHE A 75 -3.22 6.06 1.32
CA PHE A 75 -2.59 4.82 1.78
C PHE A 75 -3.17 3.57 1.13
N VAL A 76 -4.49 3.50 0.96
CA VAL A 76 -5.14 2.39 0.25
C VAL A 76 -4.65 2.34 -1.19
N THR A 77 -4.66 3.46 -1.89
CA THR A 77 -4.19 3.52 -3.28
C THR A 77 -2.73 3.07 -3.42
N GLU A 78 -1.84 3.54 -2.54
CA GLU A 78 -0.42 3.14 -2.57
C GLU A 78 -0.22 1.67 -2.18
N THR A 79 -1.05 1.14 -1.29
CA THR A 79 -1.05 -0.30 -0.95
C THR A 79 -1.46 -1.15 -2.15
N MET A 80 -2.51 -0.74 -2.89
CA MET A 80 -2.96 -1.47 -4.08
C MET A 80 -1.90 -1.43 -5.20
N LYS A 81 -1.21 -0.30 -5.39
CA LYS A 81 -0.05 -0.22 -6.31
C LYS A 81 1.08 -1.17 -5.89
N LEU A 82 1.34 -1.27 -4.59
CA LEU A 82 2.35 -2.16 -4.05
C LEU A 82 1.99 -3.63 -4.29
N LEU A 83 0.73 -4.01 -4.10
CA LEU A 83 0.23 -5.36 -4.40
C LEU A 83 0.39 -5.70 -5.89
N LEU A 84 0.06 -4.76 -6.80
CA LEU A 84 0.28 -4.94 -8.24
C LEU A 84 1.77 -5.10 -8.57
N PHE A 85 2.63 -4.34 -7.94
CA PHE A 85 4.07 -4.44 -8.13
C PHE A 85 4.59 -5.82 -7.74
N PHE A 86 4.24 -6.33 -6.55
CA PHE A 86 4.68 -7.65 -6.09
C PHE A 86 4.04 -8.81 -6.86
N SER A 87 2.81 -8.64 -7.35
CA SER A 87 2.16 -9.63 -8.24
C SER A 87 2.73 -9.62 -9.66
N ARG A 88 3.69 -8.72 -9.95
CA ARG A 88 4.25 -8.51 -11.31
C ARG A 88 3.20 -8.18 -12.36
N SER A 89 2.04 -7.70 -11.95
CA SER A 89 0.96 -7.32 -12.86
C SER A 89 1.26 -5.97 -13.49
N LYS A 90 1.24 -5.92 -14.81
CA LYS A 90 1.40 -4.68 -15.59
C LYS A 90 0.03 -4.20 -16.03
N VAL A 91 -0.36 -3.00 -15.62
CA VAL A 91 -1.62 -2.37 -16.02
C VAL A 91 -1.36 -1.41 -17.15
N HIS A 92 -2.02 -1.62 -18.27
CA HIS A 92 -2.01 -0.72 -19.42
C HIS A 92 -3.39 -0.07 -19.55
N MET A 93 -3.46 1.23 -19.30
CA MET A 93 -4.68 1.99 -19.44
C MET A 93 -4.72 2.63 -20.83
N VAL A 94 -5.77 2.33 -21.59
CA VAL A 94 -6.04 2.93 -22.90
C VAL A 94 -7.31 3.76 -22.81
N GLY A 95 -7.30 4.98 -23.34
CA GLY A 95 -8.47 5.86 -23.32
C GLY A 95 -8.66 6.63 -22.02
N ALA A 96 -7.63 6.75 -21.18
CA ALA A 96 -7.72 7.51 -19.92
C ALA A 96 -8.11 8.98 -20.13
N GLU A 97 -7.82 9.54 -21.28
CA GLU A 97 -8.19 10.90 -21.68
C GLU A 97 -9.70 11.10 -21.85
N LYS A 98 -10.45 10.02 -22.04
CA LYS A 98 -11.93 10.04 -22.21
C LYS A 98 -12.66 10.08 -20.88
N ILE A 99 -11.96 9.90 -19.76
CA ILE A 99 -12.56 9.86 -18.43
C ILE A 99 -12.99 11.29 -18.04
N PRO A 100 -14.24 11.52 -17.67
CA PRO A 100 -14.71 12.82 -17.20
C PRO A 100 -13.95 13.25 -15.94
N ARG A 101 -13.48 14.49 -15.88
CA ARG A 101 -12.72 15.00 -14.73
C ARG A 101 -13.55 15.81 -13.74
N ASP A 102 -14.59 16.45 -14.24
CA ASP A 102 -15.38 17.44 -13.47
C ASP A 102 -16.79 16.99 -13.14
N THR A 103 -17.12 15.74 -13.44
CA THR A 103 -18.45 15.17 -13.19
C THR A 103 -18.36 13.82 -12.51
N LYS A 104 -19.42 13.48 -11.76
CA LYS A 104 -19.60 12.13 -11.22
C LYS A 104 -19.95 11.18 -12.36
N TYR A 105 -19.36 10.01 -12.38
CA TYR A 105 -19.64 8.98 -13.37
C TYR A 105 -19.71 7.59 -12.72
N LEU A 106 -20.42 6.70 -13.37
CA LEU A 106 -20.48 5.29 -12.99
C LEU A 106 -19.43 4.52 -13.81
N LEU A 107 -18.50 3.90 -13.12
CA LEU A 107 -17.54 3.00 -13.74
C LEU A 107 -18.12 1.57 -13.72
N VAL A 108 -18.41 1.03 -14.89
CA VAL A 108 -18.86 -0.35 -15.05
C VAL A 108 -17.78 -1.17 -15.72
N ALA A 109 -17.41 -2.28 -15.12
CA ALA A 109 -16.39 -3.17 -15.65
C ALA A 109 -16.81 -4.64 -15.49
N ASN A 110 -16.33 -5.49 -16.37
CA ASN A 110 -16.44 -6.93 -16.18
C ASN A 110 -15.61 -7.33 -14.97
N HIS A 111 -16.19 -8.17 -14.11
CA HIS A 111 -15.49 -8.65 -12.91
C HIS A 111 -15.08 -10.12 -13.14
N LEU A 112 -13.82 -10.30 -13.53
CA LEU A 112 -13.24 -11.61 -13.85
C LEU A 112 -12.29 -12.11 -12.77
N SER A 113 -11.79 -11.23 -11.91
CA SER A 113 -10.76 -11.55 -10.93
C SER A 113 -10.87 -10.70 -9.67
N ASN A 114 -10.43 -11.25 -8.55
CA ASN A 114 -10.23 -10.49 -7.30
C ASN A 114 -9.18 -9.37 -7.44
N PHE A 115 -8.41 -9.36 -8.52
CA PHE A 115 -7.47 -8.28 -8.85
C PHE A 115 -8.15 -7.06 -9.49
N ASP A 116 -9.39 -7.17 -9.97
CA ASP A 116 -10.06 -6.06 -10.63
C ASP A 116 -10.27 -4.84 -9.72
N PRO A 117 -10.76 -5.00 -8.46
CA PRO A 117 -10.83 -3.89 -7.51
C PRO A 117 -9.46 -3.30 -7.20
N ILE A 118 -8.42 -4.15 -7.05
CA ILE A 118 -7.05 -3.71 -6.78
C ILE A 118 -6.55 -2.84 -7.93
N THR A 119 -6.77 -3.28 -9.16
CA THR A 119 -6.41 -2.53 -10.37
C THR A 119 -7.16 -1.20 -10.44
N CYS A 120 -8.48 -1.22 -10.24
CA CYS A 120 -9.29 -0.02 -10.24
C CYS A 120 -8.82 1.00 -9.20
N ILE A 121 -8.63 0.59 -7.95
CA ILE A 121 -8.16 1.49 -6.88
C ILE A 121 -6.78 2.04 -7.21
N SER A 122 -5.86 1.22 -7.72
CA SER A 122 -4.52 1.67 -8.05
C SER A 122 -4.47 2.75 -9.12
N GLN A 123 -5.40 2.71 -10.09
CA GLN A 123 -5.44 3.64 -11.22
C GLN A 123 -6.34 4.85 -10.94
N PHE A 124 -7.48 4.65 -10.30
CA PHE A 124 -8.51 5.66 -10.07
C PHE A 124 -8.61 6.15 -8.63
N GLY A 125 -7.77 5.68 -7.71
CA GLY A 125 -7.87 6.01 -6.29
C GLY A 125 -7.82 7.50 -5.96
N LYS A 126 -7.29 8.33 -6.86
CA LYS A 126 -7.33 9.80 -6.72
C LYS A 126 -8.72 10.41 -6.96
N ASN A 127 -9.66 9.65 -7.50
CA ASN A 127 -10.98 10.11 -7.94
C ASN A 127 -12.08 9.75 -6.94
N ASP A 128 -11.73 9.49 -5.67
CA ASP A 128 -12.69 9.16 -4.61
C ASP A 128 -13.66 8.04 -5.00
N LEU A 129 -13.11 6.89 -5.37
CA LEU A 129 -13.88 5.72 -5.80
C LEU A 129 -14.77 5.17 -4.70
N VAL A 130 -15.99 4.80 -5.06
CA VAL A 130 -16.90 4.05 -4.22
C VAL A 130 -17.27 2.76 -4.94
N PHE A 131 -17.19 1.64 -4.24
CA PHE A 131 -17.51 0.33 -4.79
C PHE A 131 -18.85 -0.18 -4.29
N VAL A 132 -19.62 -0.79 -5.18
CA VAL A 132 -20.73 -1.65 -4.79
C VAL A 132 -20.16 -3.03 -4.50
N SER A 133 -20.24 -3.46 -3.25
CA SER A 133 -19.61 -4.70 -2.80
C SER A 133 -20.62 -5.64 -2.14
N LYS A 134 -20.31 -6.94 -2.10
CA LYS A 134 -21.11 -7.93 -1.40
C LYS A 134 -21.02 -7.68 0.13
N PRO A 135 -22.10 -7.96 0.89
CA PRO A 135 -22.12 -7.77 2.34
C PRO A 135 -20.98 -8.52 3.07
N GLU A 136 -20.60 -9.70 2.56
CA GLU A 136 -19.55 -10.54 3.16
C GLU A 136 -18.18 -9.83 3.14
N ASN A 137 -17.92 -8.98 2.17
CA ASN A 137 -16.66 -8.25 2.04
C ASN A 137 -16.45 -7.25 3.19
N PHE A 138 -17.51 -6.77 3.83
CA PHE A 138 -17.40 -5.88 5.00
C PHE A 138 -16.85 -6.59 6.26
N SER A 139 -16.87 -7.93 6.28
CA SER A 139 -16.27 -8.71 7.37
C SER A 139 -14.78 -8.92 7.20
N LEU A 140 -14.22 -8.69 6.01
CA LEU A 140 -12.79 -8.88 5.75
C LEU A 140 -11.96 -7.90 6.58
N PRO A 141 -10.88 -8.38 7.25
CA PRO A 141 -9.93 -7.52 7.92
C PRO A 141 -9.32 -6.52 6.91
N ILE A 142 -9.09 -5.30 7.35
CA ILE A 142 -8.55 -4.20 6.54
C ILE A 142 -9.50 -3.82 5.39
N ALA A 143 -9.69 -4.71 4.39
CA ALA A 143 -10.46 -4.40 3.18
C ALA A 143 -11.93 -4.01 3.45
N GLY A 144 -12.57 -4.60 4.47
CA GLY A 144 -13.95 -4.30 4.83
C GLY A 144 -14.14 -3.00 5.63
N ALA A 145 -13.05 -2.35 6.04
CA ALA A 145 -13.09 -1.09 6.78
C ALA A 145 -12.69 0.12 5.93
N TRP A 146 -11.96 -0.12 4.86
CA TRP A 146 -11.39 0.89 3.95
C TRP A 146 -12.17 0.93 2.64
#